data_a7584a5bf6d7572a2ef72b8f2a592a5d
#
_entry.id   a7584a5bf6d7572a2ef72b8f2a592a5d
#
_cell.length_a   1.000
_cell.length_b   1.000
_cell.length_c   1.000
_cell.angle_alpha   90.00
_cell.angle_beta   90.00
_cell.angle_gamma   90.00
#
_symmetry.space_group_name_H-M   'P 1'
#
loop_
_entity.id
_entity.type
_entity.pdbx_description
1 polymer ?
#
loop_
_entity_poly.entity_id
_entity_poly.type
_entity_poly.pdbx_seq_one_letter_code
_entity_poly.pdbx_strand_id
1 'polypeptide(L)'
;MKPSLVLRMGQQLTMTPQLQQAIRLLQLSTLDLQQEIQEALESNPMLERQEEGEDFDNTDPLADNVEQKTPAEIPEPSYQEAAPTVDNLEDGEWNERIPNELPVDTAWDDVYQTSASSLPSGDDDEWDFTTRTSAGESLQSHLLWQLNLAPMSDTDRLIAVTLIDCINNQGYLDETLEEILEAFDPELDIELDEIEAVLHRIQQFEPAGIGARNLGECLLLQLRQLPAKTPWLAEAKRLVTDFIDLLGGRDYSQLMRRMKLKEDELRQVIELVQSLNPRPGSQIESTEPEYVVPDVIVRKHNDRWLVELNQESVPKLRVNAQYAGFVKRADTSADNTFMRNQLQEARWFIKSLQSRNETLMKVATQIVEHQRGFLEYGDEAMKPLVLHDIAEAVGMHESTISRVTTQKFMHTPRGIYELKYFFSSHVSTSEGGECSSTAIRAIIKKLVAAENQKKPLSDSKIAGLLEAQGIQVARRTVAKYRESLGIAPSSERKRLM
;
A
#
# COMPACT_ATOMS: atom_id res chain seq x y z
N MET A 1 -34.90 28.51 54.26
CA MET A 1 -34.25 27.52 53.39
C MET A 1 -33.00 28.20 52.81
N LYS A 2 -31.80 27.73 53.24
CA LYS A 2 -30.53 28.26 52.71
C LYS A 2 -30.10 27.38 51.51
N PRO A 3 -29.83 27.93 50.33
CA PRO A 3 -29.30 27.13 49.21
C PRO A 3 -27.83 26.84 49.49
N SER A 4 -27.48 25.53 49.59
CA SER A 4 -26.10 25.09 49.63
C SER A 4 -25.55 25.01 48.21
N LEU A 5 -24.57 25.89 47.89
CA LEU A 5 -23.77 25.82 46.68
C LEU A 5 -22.86 24.57 46.75
N VAL A 6 -23.21 23.50 46.01
CA VAL A 6 -22.32 22.39 45.77
C VAL A 6 -21.42 22.73 44.60
N LEU A 7 -20.18 23.15 44.91
CA LEU A 7 -19.11 23.26 43.91
C LEU A 7 -18.78 21.89 43.38
N ARG A 8 -19.28 21.52 42.18
CA ARG A 8 -18.74 20.42 41.37
C ARG A 8 -17.44 20.89 40.75
N MET A 9 -16.31 20.58 41.40
CA MET A 9 -15.02 20.66 40.72
C MET A 9 -15.00 19.58 39.64
N GLY A 10 -15.21 19.98 38.39
CA GLY A 10 -14.91 19.19 37.23
C GLY A 10 -13.39 19.03 37.15
N GLN A 11 -12.88 17.86 37.52
CA GLN A 11 -11.51 17.49 37.19
C GLN A 11 -11.41 17.42 35.67
N GLN A 12 -10.91 18.47 35.05
CA GLN A 12 -10.42 18.38 33.69
C GLN A 12 -9.17 17.51 33.74
N LEU A 13 -9.30 16.26 33.29
CA LEU A 13 -8.17 15.39 33.04
C LEU A 13 -7.34 16.02 31.91
N THR A 14 -6.33 16.80 32.29
CA THR A 14 -5.31 17.25 31.36
C THR A 14 -4.52 16.03 30.92
N MET A 15 -4.67 15.65 29.64
CA MET A 15 -3.92 14.57 29.04
C MET A 15 -2.42 14.85 29.16
N THR A 16 -1.67 13.93 29.76
CA THR A 16 -0.20 14.03 29.80
C THR A 16 0.36 13.90 28.39
N PRO A 17 1.45 14.62 28.04
CA PRO A 17 2.05 14.54 26.70
C PRO A 17 2.44 13.12 26.30
N GLN A 18 2.85 12.28 27.26
CA GLN A 18 3.12 10.86 27.02
C GLN A 18 1.89 10.06 26.57
N LEU A 19 0.72 10.33 27.16
CA LEU A 19 -0.52 9.68 26.74
C LEU A 19 -0.95 10.13 25.32
N GLN A 20 -0.76 11.41 24.99
CA GLN A 20 -1.03 11.92 23.64
C GLN A 20 -0.12 11.26 22.60
N GLN A 21 1.16 11.08 22.92
CA GLN A 21 2.11 10.41 22.03
C GLN A 21 1.78 8.91 21.88
N ALA A 22 1.38 8.21 22.94
CA ALA A 22 0.93 6.82 22.84
C ALA A 22 -0.31 6.68 21.94
N ILE A 23 -1.27 7.60 22.05
CA ILE A 23 -2.46 7.63 21.19
C ILE A 23 -2.08 7.92 19.74
N ARG A 24 -1.13 8.83 19.48
CA ARG A 24 -0.60 9.12 18.14
C ARG A 24 0.05 7.88 17.53
N LEU A 25 0.90 7.17 18.28
CA LEU A 25 1.53 5.92 17.83
C LEU A 25 0.53 4.84 17.40
N LEU A 26 -0.66 4.78 18.03
CA LEU A 26 -1.71 3.84 17.63
C LEU A 26 -2.31 4.16 16.25
N GLN A 27 -2.27 5.43 15.82
CA GLN A 27 -2.89 5.90 14.58
C GLN A 27 -1.95 5.82 13.37
N LEU A 28 -0.63 5.87 13.59
CA LEU A 28 0.37 5.93 12.52
C LEU A 28 0.29 4.71 11.59
N SER A 29 0.43 4.94 10.29
CA SER A 29 0.63 3.89 9.30
C SER A 29 1.97 3.17 9.53
N THR A 30 2.27 2.10 8.78
CA THR A 30 3.57 1.42 8.86
C THR A 30 4.72 2.32 8.46
N LEU A 31 4.54 3.12 7.40
CA LEU A 31 5.57 4.06 6.91
C LEU A 31 5.80 5.20 7.90
N ASP A 32 4.73 5.84 8.38
CA ASP A 32 4.83 6.90 9.38
C ASP A 32 5.46 6.40 10.68
N LEU A 33 5.15 5.14 11.07
CA LEU A 33 5.74 4.53 12.25
C LEU A 33 7.24 4.29 12.09
N GLN A 34 7.69 3.83 10.92
CA GLN A 34 9.10 3.65 10.61
C GLN A 34 9.85 4.99 10.69
N GLN A 35 9.25 6.06 10.18
CA GLN A 35 9.80 7.40 10.27
C GLN A 35 9.89 7.89 11.73
N GLU A 36 8.82 7.73 12.53
CA GLU A 36 8.84 8.11 13.96
C GLU A 36 9.87 7.30 14.75
N ILE A 37 10.05 5.99 14.43
CA ILE A 37 11.08 5.16 15.03
C ILE A 37 12.49 5.64 14.65
N GLN A 38 12.70 6.02 13.41
CA GLN A 38 13.98 6.56 12.98
C GLN A 38 14.30 7.89 13.66
N GLU A 39 13.33 8.79 13.76
CA GLU A 39 13.47 10.05 14.49
C GLU A 39 13.77 9.81 15.98
N ALA A 40 13.12 8.81 16.59
CA ALA A 40 13.40 8.41 17.98
C ALA A 40 14.82 7.82 18.15
N LEU A 41 15.32 7.04 17.19
CA LEU A 41 16.68 6.50 17.21
C LEU A 41 17.76 7.59 17.06
N GLU A 42 17.50 8.61 16.24
CA GLU A 42 18.41 9.74 16.03
C GLU A 42 18.43 10.68 17.25
N SER A 43 17.28 10.87 17.90
CA SER A 43 17.14 11.78 19.05
C SER A 43 17.60 11.15 20.38
N ASN A 44 17.46 9.84 20.54
CA ASN A 44 17.71 9.13 21.79
C ASN A 44 18.84 8.10 21.69
N PRO A 45 20.05 8.40 22.20
CA PRO A 45 21.21 7.51 22.11
C PRO A 45 21.06 6.20 22.91
N MET A 46 20.02 6.09 23.76
CA MET A 46 19.71 4.87 24.53
C MET A 46 18.95 3.82 23.73
N LEU A 47 18.40 4.16 22.56
CA LEU A 47 17.70 3.25 21.66
C LEU A 47 18.65 2.64 20.64
N GLU A 48 18.45 1.36 20.37
CA GLU A 48 19.23 0.60 19.40
C GLU A 48 18.29 -0.34 18.61
N ARG A 49 18.56 -0.50 17.33
CA ARG A 49 17.86 -1.50 16.52
C ARG A 49 18.51 -2.86 16.75
N GLN A 50 17.72 -3.87 17.05
CA GLN A 50 18.20 -5.24 17.16
C GLN A 50 18.40 -5.80 15.75
N GLU A 51 19.63 -6.10 15.35
CA GLU A 51 19.93 -6.80 14.10
C GLU A 51 19.60 -8.28 14.27
N GLU A 52 19.02 -8.89 13.23
CA GLU A 52 18.71 -10.32 13.22
C GLU A 52 20.01 -11.13 13.20
N GLY A 53 20.46 -11.57 14.34
CA GLY A 53 21.69 -12.38 14.47
C GLY A 53 22.20 -12.53 15.89
N GLU A 54 21.73 -11.74 16.81
CA GLU A 54 22.12 -11.83 18.23
C GLU A 54 20.96 -12.29 19.11
N ASP A 55 20.60 -13.56 19.02
CA ASP A 55 19.82 -14.23 20.07
C ASP A 55 20.74 -14.46 21.30
N PHE A 56 21.03 -13.39 22.04
CA PHE A 56 21.52 -13.53 23.38
C PHE A 56 20.33 -13.71 24.31
N ASP A 57 20.27 -14.88 24.90
CA ASP A 57 19.41 -15.35 25.97
C ASP A 57 19.12 -14.22 26.98
N ASN A 58 17.92 -13.65 26.91
CA ASN A 58 17.50 -12.56 27.79
C ASN A 58 16.98 -13.17 29.09
N THR A 59 17.87 -13.68 29.92
CA THR A 59 17.58 -13.89 31.33
C THR A 59 17.54 -12.52 32.02
N ASP A 60 16.34 -12.06 32.29
CA ASP A 60 16.01 -10.85 33.05
C ASP A 60 16.49 -11.02 34.53
N PRO A 61 17.48 -10.22 35.02
CA PRO A 61 18.03 -10.44 36.39
C PRO A 61 17.19 -9.84 37.52
N LEU A 62 15.94 -9.50 37.31
CA LEU A 62 15.11 -8.80 38.31
C LEU A 62 13.75 -9.45 38.62
N ALA A 63 13.65 -10.77 38.53
CA ALA A 63 12.50 -11.49 39.05
C ALA A 63 12.96 -12.49 40.09
N ASP A 64 13.44 -12.01 41.23
CA ASP A 64 13.65 -12.86 42.41
C ASP A 64 13.07 -12.21 43.66
N ASN A 65 11.96 -12.73 44.08
CA ASN A 65 11.59 -13.02 45.46
C ASN A 65 10.09 -13.34 45.58
N VAL A 66 9.73 -14.60 45.39
CA VAL A 66 8.65 -15.19 46.17
C VAL A 66 9.05 -16.62 46.52
N GLU A 67 9.30 -16.81 47.83
CA GLU A 67 9.45 -18.09 48.48
C GLU A 67 8.35 -19.08 48.14
N GLN A 68 8.74 -20.32 47.79
CA GLN A 68 7.93 -21.49 48.18
C GLN A 68 8.76 -22.75 48.35
N LYS A 69 8.61 -23.27 49.52
CA LYS A 69 9.00 -24.50 50.18
C LYS A 69 9.03 -25.74 49.29
N THR A 70 10.12 -26.53 49.54
CA THR A 70 10.25 -27.97 49.25
C THR A 70 9.28 -28.82 50.04
N PRO A 71 8.98 -30.13 49.68
CA PRO A 71 9.94 -31.20 49.92
C PRO A 71 9.90 -32.43 48.97
N ALA A 72 10.99 -33.23 49.10
CA ALA A 72 11.15 -34.71 49.00
C ALA A 72 11.37 -35.34 47.61
N GLU A 73 12.56 -35.80 47.38
CA GLU A 73 13.16 -37.17 47.50
C GLU A 73 13.00 -38.07 46.28
N ILE A 74 14.10 -38.41 45.69
CA ILE A 74 14.91 -39.66 45.47
C ILE A 74 14.72 -40.28 44.05
N PRO A 75 15.69 -41.05 43.48
CA PRO A 75 17.15 -41.11 43.55
C PRO A 75 17.90 -41.09 42.18
N GLU A 76 19.21 -41.00 42.27
CA GLU A 76 20.21 -41.21 41.25
C GLU A 76 20.26 -42.66 40.69
N PRO A 77 20.92 -42.86 39.57
CA PRO A 77 22.13 -43.66 39.65
C PRO A 77 23.33 -43.11 38.86
N SER A 78 24.42 -43.25 39.57
CA SER A 78 25.82 -43.18 39.22
C SER A 78 26.23 -43.88 37.91
N TYR A 79 27.18 -43.29 37.16
CA TYR A 79 28.32 -44.04 36.56
C TYR A 79 29.57 -43.18 36.55
N GLN A 80 30.62 -43.88 36.95
CA GLN A 80 31.98 -43.52 37.24
C GLN A 80 32.79 -43.11 35.99
N GLU A 81 33.74 -42.23 36.24
CA GLU A 81 35.17 -42.26 36.03
C GLU A 81 35.72 -42.29 34.63
N ALA A 82 36.50 -41.27 34.35
CA ALA A 82 37.98 -41.37 34.15
C ALA A 82 38.60 -40.03 33.92
N ALA A 83 39.42 -39.60 34.86
CA ALA A 83 40.44 -38.57 34.70
C ALA A 83 41.67 -39.19 34.01
N PRO A 84 42.55 -38.40 33.37
CA PRO A 84 43.92 -38.33 33.91
C PRO A 84 44.46 -36.92 34.03
N THR A 85 44.93 -36.62 35.21
CA THR A 85 46.23 -36.14 35.70
C THR A 85 47.04 -35.26 34.75
N VAL A 86 47.14 -34.00 35.12
CA VAL A 86 48.22 -33.24 35.72
C VAL A 86 49.61 -33.33 35.06
N ASP A 87 50.18 -32.20 34.81
CA ASP A 87 51.46 -31.83 35.46
C ASP A 87 51.68 -30.33 35.33
N ASN A 88 52.02 -29.77 36.49
CA ASN A 88 52.80 -28.61 36.85
C ASN A 88 53.60 -27.91 35.74
N LEU A 89 53.55 -26.58 35.81
CA LEU A 89 54.79 -25.75 35.74
C LEU A 89 54.40 -24.33 36.21
N GLU A 90 54.74 -24.09 37.43
CA GLU A 90 55.63 -23.08 38.05
C GLU A 90 55.76 -21.74 37.36
N ASP A 91 55.53 -20.72 38.16
CA ASP A 91 56.09 -19.38 38.25
C ASP A 91 57.12 -19.00 37.21
N GLY A 92 56.75 -18.00 36.40
CA GLY A 92 57.69 -17.30 35.50
C GLY A 92 57.51 -15.79 35.63
N GLU A 93 58.38 -15.20 36.38
CA GLU A 93 58.59 -13.77 36.61
C GLU A 93 58.46 -12.92 35.34
N TRP A 94 57.78 -11.81 35.46
CA TRP A 94 57.79 -10.70 34.48
C TRP A 94 59.14 -10.01 34.48
N ASN A 95 59.99 -10.36 33.54
CA ASN A 95 61.23 -9.64 33.32
C ASN A 95 60.97 -8.48 32.35
N GLU A 96 61.06 -7.27 32.89
CA GLU A 96 61.22 -6.02 32.18
C GLU A 96 62.54 -6.04 31.38
N ARG A 97 62.48 -6.34 30.09
CA ARG A 97 63.49 -5.92 29.12
C ARG A 97 62.81 -5.60 27.81
N ILE A 98 62.61 -4.32 27.60
CA ILE A 98 62.33 -3.74 26.30
C ILE A 98 63.62 -3.83 25.46
N PRO A 99 63.63 -4.52 24.31
CA PRO A 99 64.74 -4.49 23.39
C PRO A 99 64.80 -3.10 22.73
N ASN A 100 65.96 -2.45 22.80
CA ASN A 100 66.17 -1.13 22.26
C ASN A 100 66.51 -1.09 20.75
N GLU A 101 66.12 -2.14 20.00
CA GLU A 101 66.28 -2.14 18.54
C GLU A 101 65.02 -2.77 17.92
N LEU A 102 64.09 -1.91 17.53
CA LEU A 102 63.06 -2.22 16.57
C LEU A 102 63.69 -2.05 15.17
N PRO A 103 63.76 -3.08 14.32
CA PRO A 103 64.13 -2.89 12.93
C PRO A 103 62.99 -2.14 12.25
N VAL A 104 63.16 -0.84 12.06
CA VAL A 104 62.35 0.01 11.22
C VAL A 104 62.90 -0.13 9.82
N ASP A 105 62.47 -1.12 9.07
CA ASP A 105 62.56 -1.10 7.61
C ASP A 105 61.64 -2.19 7.03
N THR A 106 60.34 -1.95 7.10
CA THR A 106 59.39 -2.60 6.22
C THR A 106 58.90 -1.56 5.21
N ALA A 107 59.35 -1.72 3.97
CA ALA A 107 58.91 -0.89 2.87
C ALA A 107 57.38 -0.98 2.76
N TRP A 108 56.74 0.13 2.45
CA TRP A 108 55.27 0.25 2.30
C TRP A 108 54.69 -0.72 1.26
N ASP A 109 55.48 -1.35 0.42
CA ASP A 109 55.09 -2.33 -0.58
C ASP A 109 54.75 -3.71 0.01
N ASP A 110 55.19 -4.03 1.24
CA ASP A 110 54.89 -5.32 1.88
C ASP A 110 53.54 -5.33 2.66
N VAL A 111 52.91 -4.18 2.82
CA VAL A 111 51.64 -4.05 3.54
C VAL A 111 50.41 -4.33 2.63
N TYR A 112 50.60 -4.30 1.33
CA TYR A 112 49.58 -4.62 0.33
C TYR A 112 49.88 -5.89 -0.47
N GLN A 113 50.22 -6.98 0.20
CA GLN A 113 50.03 -8.29 -0.40
C GLN A 113 48.55 -8.64 -0.30
N THR A 114 47.79 -8.23 -1.32
CA THR A 114 46.52 -8.85 -1.66
C THR A 114 46.80 -10.33 -1.88
N SER A 115 46.54 -11.16 -0.87
CA SER A 115 46.36 -12.59 -1.09
C SER A 115 45.17 -12.73 -2.01
N ALA A 116 45.47 -12.86 -3.31
CA ALA A 116 44.50 -13.35 -4.26
C ALA A 116 44.09 -14.77 -3.83
N SER A 117 43.09 -14.87 -2.96
CA SER A 117 42.36 -16.08 -2.78
C SER A 117 41.63 -16.28 -4.12
N SER A 118 42.08 -17.28 -4.89
CA SER A 118 41.42 -17.78 -6.07
C SER A 118 39.99 -18.20 -5.68
N LEU A 119 39.06 -17.29 -5.86
CA LEU A 119 37.63 -17.62 -5.93
C LEU A 119 37.45 -18.51 -7.16
N PRO A 120 36.67 -19.60 -7.09
CA PRO A 120 36.34 -20.39 -8.26
C PRO A 120 35.63 -19.46 -9.25
N SER A 121 36.14 -19.43 -10.49
CA SER A 121 35.47 -18.79 -11.62
C SER A 121 34.16 -19.54 -11.88
N GLY A 122 33.10 -19.07 -11.24
CA GLY A 122 31.74 -19.35 -11.63
C GLY A 122 31.25 -18.14 -12.40
N ASP A 123 30.76 -18.40 -13.56
CA ASP A 123 30.12 -17.58 -14.57
C ASP A 123 30.07 -16.07 -14.25
N ASP A 124 30.69 -15.29 -15.15
CA ASP A 124 30.57 -13.86 -15.24
C ASP A 124 29.10 -13.44 -15.44
N ASP A 125 28.31 -13.52 -14.40
CA ASP A 125 27.22 -12.58 -14.20
C ASP A 125 27.86 -11.26 -13.75
N GLU A 126 28.45 -10.53 -14.68
CA GLU A 126 28.56 -9.06 -14.56
C GLU A 126 27.14 -8.59 -14.25
N TRP A 127 26.89 -8.40 -12.98
CA TRP A 127 25.69 -7.75 -12.51
C TRP A 127 25.69 -6.35 -13.06
N ASP A 128 25.13 -6.23 -14.27
CA ASP A 128 24.95 -4.98 -14.96
C ASP A 128 23.97 -4.13 -14.13
N PHE A 129 24.55 -3.30 -13.24
CA PHE A 129 23.77 -2.33 -12.46
C PHE A 129 22.96 -1.39 -13.36
N THR A 130 23.33 -1.28 -14.65
CA THR A 130 22.64 -0.44 -15.63
C THR A 130 21.28 -1.04 -16.01
N THR A 131 21.13 -2.37 -15.96
CA THR A 131 19.83 -3.02 -16.24
C THR A 131 18.83 -2.92 -15.10
N ARG A 132 19.28 -2.64 -13.86
CA ARG A 132 18.40 -2.44 -12.69
C ARG A 132 17.92 -1.01 -12.50
N THR A 133 18.60 -0.04 -13.10
CA THR A 133 18.23 1.37 -13.10
C THR A 133 17.65 1.82 -14.43
N SER A 134 16.92 0.95 -15.15
CA SER A 134 16.02 1.48 -16.16
C SER A 134 14.90 2.21 -15.39
N ALA A 135 15.13 3.49 -15.11
CA ALA A 135 14.03 4.39 -14.80
C ALA A 135 12.99 4.16 -15.90
N GLY A 136 11.78 3.71 -15.52
CA GLY A 136 10.74 3.45 -16.50
C GLY A 136 10.63 4.67 -17.41
N GLU A 137 10.67 4.46 -18.72
CA GLU A 137 10.55 5.55 -19.67
C GLU A 137 9.21 6.24 -19.44
N SER A 138 9.24 7.52 -19.05
CA SER A 138 8.02 8.28 -18.92
C SER A 138 7.50 8.66 -20.33
N LEU A 139 6.17 8.81 -20.46
CA LEU A 139 5.58 9.24 -21.72
C LEU A 139 6.21 10.55 -22.22
N GLN A 140 6.45 11.49 -21.30
CA GLN A 140 7.08 12.77 -21.63
C GLN A 140 8.49 12.61 -22.17
N SER A 141 9.33 11.78 -21.52
CA SER A 141 10.70 11.53 -21.99
C SER A 141 10.72 10.88 -23.39
N HIS A 142 9.79 9.96 -23.66
CA HIS A 142 9.64 9.34 -24.97
C HIS A 142 9.23 10.34 -26.05
N LEU A 143 8.26 11.22 -25.77
CA LEU A 143 7.85 12.27 -26.70
C LEU A 143 8.94 13.31 -26.95
N LEU A 144 9.69 13.72 -25.91
CA LEU A 144 10.85 14.60 -26.06
C LEU A 144 11.97 13.96 -26.89
N TRP A 145 12.17 12.66 -26.74
CA TRP A 145 13.12 11.93 -27.59
C TRP A 145 12.68 11.98 -29.07
N GLN A 146 11.40 11.73 -29.37
CA GLN A 146 10.87 11.84 -30.73
C GLN A 146 10.94 13.26 -31.27
N LEU A 147 10.65 14.28 -30.44
CA LEU A 147 10.78 15.69 -30.78
C LEU A 147 12.21 16.04 -31.22
N ASN A 148 13.21 15.52 -30.53
CA ASN A 148 14.62 15.74 -30.84
C ASN A 148 15.04 15.14 -32.19
N LEU A 149 14.32 14.13 -32.67
CA LEU A 149 14.54 13.53 -33.98
C LEU A 149 13.80 14.28 -35.12
N ALA A 150 12.77 15.07 -34.77
CA ALA A 150 11.98 15.81 -35.74
C ALA A 150 12.66 17.15 -36.11
N PRO A 151 12.77 17.50 -37.41
CA PRO A 151 13.26 18.81 -37.79
C PRO A 151 12.19 19.88 -37.51
N MET A 152 12.50 20.82 -36.61
CA MET A 152 11.62 21.91 -36.18
C MET A 152 12.44 23.20 -36.00
N SER A 153 11.77 24.37 -36.10
CA SER A 153 12.38 25.65 -35.73
C SER A 153 12.57 25.76 -34.23
N ASP A 154 13.38 26.71 -33.77
CA ASP A 154 13.61 26.89 -32.31
C ASP A 154 12.31 27.34 -31.59
N THR A 155 11.47 28.15 -32.24
CA THR A 155 10.17 28.59 -31.75
C THR A 155 9.18 27.42 -31.67
N ASP A 156 9.07 26.63 -32.78
CA ASP A 156 8.20 25.43 -32.76
C ASP A 156 8.62 24.42 -31.70
N ARG A 157 9.92 24.30 -31.48
CA ARG A 157 10.47 23.40 -30.44
C ARG A 157 10.09 23.85 -29.05
N LEU A 158 10.12 25.15 -28.77
CA LEU A 158 9.68 25.71 -27.51
C LEU A 158 8.19 25.41 -27.28
N ILE A 159 7.36 25.66 -28.29
CA ILE A 159 5.91 25.35 -28.26
C ILE A 159 5.70 23.85 -28.03
N ALA A 160 6.46 23.00 -28.74
CA ALA A 160 6.32 21.54 -28.62
C ALA A 160 6.68 21.02 -27.23
N VAL A 161 7.73 21.55 -26.59
CA VAL A 161 8.10 21.17 -25.21
C VAL A 161 6.99 21.53 -24.25
N THR A 162 6.46 22.75 -24.32
CA THR A 162 5.33 23.18 -23.48
C THR A 162 4.09 22.31 -23.68
N LEU A 163 3.76 21.99 -24.94
CA LEU A 163 2.64 21.08 -25.25
C LEU A 163 2.85 19.67 -24.67
N ILE A 164 4.07 19.13 -24.74
CA ILE A 164 4.40 17.81 -24.17
C ILE A 164 4.27 17.82 -22.65
N ASP A 165 4.66 18.90 -21.99
CA ASP A 165 4.52 19.04 -20.54
C ASP A 165 3.04 19.11 -20.09
N CYS A 166 2.15 19.64 -20.95
CA CYS A 166 0.71 19.66 -20.70
C CYS A 166 0.00 18.34 -21.03
N ILE A 167 0.70 17.34 -21.60
CA ILE A 167 0.12 16.02 -21.89
C ILE A 167 0.17 15.16 -20.63
N ASN A 168 -1.00 14.64 -20.23
CA ASN A 168 -1.11 13.73 -19.09
C ASN A 168 -0.61 12.31 -19.42
N ASN A 169 -0.44 11.47 -18.37
CA ASN A 169 0.02 10.09 -18.50
C ASN A 169 -0.91 9.20 -19.36
N GLN A 170 -2.14 9.62 -19.63
CA GLN A 170 -3.06 8.91 -20.50
C GLN A 170 -2.88 9.28 -21.99
N GLY A 171 -2.17 10.37 -22.27
CA GLY A 171 -1.91 10.88 -23.63
C GLY A 171 -2.85 11.99 -24.08
N TYR A 172 -3.64 12.58 -23.17
CA TYR A 172 -4.52 13.71 -23.46
C TYR A 172 -3.90 15.04 -23.06
N LEU A 173 -4.29 16.09 -23.75
CA LEU A 173 -3.96 17.46 -23.39
C LEU A 173 -4.92 17.91 -22.28
N ASP A 174 -4.40 18.26 -21.11
CA ASP A 174 -5.21 18.68 -19.97
C ASP A 174 -5.61 20.15 -20.05
N GLU A 175 -4.80 20.99 -20.70
CA GLU A 175 -5.02 22.44 -20.82
C GLU A 175 -5.60 22.81 -22.20
N THR A 176 -6.32 23.91 -22.26
CA THR A 176 -6.83 24.44 -23.52
C THR A 176 -5.72 25.18 -24.27
N LEU A 177 -5.80 25.24 -25.61
CA LEU A 177 -4.80 25.95 -26.41
C LEU A 177 -4.70 27.43 -26.06
N GLU A 178 -5.79 28.04 -25.58
CA GLU A 178 -5.85 29.42 -25.15
C GLU A 178 -5.06 29.62 -23.84
N GLU A 179 -5.18 28.73 -22.88
CA GLU A 179 -4.42 28.73 -21.62
C GLU A 179 -2.91 28.52 -21.89
N ILE A 180 -2.59 27.64 -22.82
CA ILE A 180 -1.19 27.41 -23.23
C ILE A 180 -0.61 28.66 -23.92
N LEU A 181 -1.39 29.37 -24.72
CA LEU A 181 -0.96 30.62 -25.33
C LEU A 181 -0.66 31.70 -24.28
N GLU A 182 -1.48 31.79 -23.23
CA GLU A 182 -1.26 32.74 -22.12
C GLU A 182 0.00 32.45 -21.31
N ALA A 183 0.51 31.22 -21.33
CA ALA A 183 1.74 30.83 -20.65
C ALA A 183 3.02 31.28 -21.37
N PHE A 184 2.95 31.68 -22.64
CA PHE A 184 4.10 32.20 -23.38
C PHE A 184 4.33 33.69 -23.16
N ASP A 185 5.59 34.10 -23.25
CA ASP A 185 5.95 35.51 -23.17
C ASP A 185 5.39 36.26 -24.40
N PRO A 186 4.72 37.41 -24.16
CA PRO A 186 4.16 38.23 -25.26
C PRO A 186 5.20 38.73 -26.27
N GLU A 187 6.49 38.73 -25.88
CA GLU A 187 7.60 39.15 -26.78
C GLU A 187 7.89 38.16 -27.90
N LEU A 188 7.41 36.89 -27.76
CA LEU A 188 7.64 35.86 -28.76
C LEU A 188 6.68 35.89 -29.94
N ASP A 189 5.62 36.72 -29.88
CA ASP A 189 4.60 36.96 -30.90
C ASP A 189 4.04 35.66 -31.51
N ILE A 190 3.77 34.66 -30.61
CA ILE A 190 3.25 33.33 -30.98
C ILE A 190 1.74 33.44 -31.21
N GLU A 191 1.28 32.96 -32.36
CA GLU A 191 -0.14 32.89 -32.68
C GLU A 191 -0.75 31.52 -32.35
N LEU A 192 -2.06 31.49 -32.13
CA LEU A 192 -2.80 30.26 -31.78
C LEU A 192 -2.70 29.21 -32.94
N ASP A 193 -2.66 29.69 -34.19
CA ASP A 193 -2.53 28.83 -35.36
C ASP A 193 -1.18 28.11 -35.42
N GLU A 194 -0.11 28.71 -34.87
CA GLU A 194 1.21 28.08 -34.76
C GLU A 194 1.18 26.96 -33.72
N ILE A 195 0.55 27.19 -32.58
CA ILE A 195 0.37 26.15 -31.52
C ILE A 195 -0.43 24.97 -32.09
N GLU A 196 -1.50 25.24 -32.84
CA GLU A 196 -2.31 24.19 -33.47
C GLU A 196 -1.51 23.42 -34.52
N ALA A 197 -0.67 24.09 -35.31
CA ALA A 197 0.20 23.44 -36.29
C ALA A 197 1.24 22.50 -35.61
N VAL A 198 1.85 22.96 -34.52
CA VAL A 198 2.80 22.15 -33.73
C VAL A 198 2.09 20.99 -33.04
N LEU A 199 0.88 21.20 -32.49
CA LEU A 199 0.07 20.13 -31.94
C LEU A 199 -0.24 19.03 -32.96
N HIS A 200 -0.63 19.42 -34.20
CA HIS A 200 -0.84 18.45 -35.27
C HIS A 200 0.42 17.66 -35.61
N ARG A 201 1.60 18.23 -35.39
CA ARG A 201 2.87 17.52 -35.57
C ARG A 201 3.11 16.51 -34.46
N ILE A 202 2.85 16.89 -33.22
CA ILE A 202 2.93 15.98 -32.03
C ILE A 202 1.94 14.83 -32.18
N GLN A 203 0.74 15.06 -32.68
CA GLN A 203 -0.28 14.04 -32.91
C GLN A 203 0.15 12.95 -33.93
N GLN A 204 1.24 13.18 -34.69
CA GLN A 204 1.84 12.17 -35.57
C GLN A 204 2.87 11.29 -34.87
N PHE A 205 3.24 11.59 -33.62
CA PHE A 205 4.19 10.82 -32.85
C PHE A 205 3.57 9.48 -32.37
N GLU A 206 4.44 8.57 -31.95
CA GLU A 206 4.05 7.30 -31.34
C GLU A 206 3.98 7.43 -29.82
N PRO A 207 2.95 6.83 -29.22
CA PRO A 207 1.85 6.01 -29.77
C PRO A 207 0.72 6.85 -30.40
N ALA A 208 0.04 6.25 -31.35
CA ALA A 208 -1.05 6.87 -32.10
C ALA A 208 -2.16 7.41 -31.18
N GLY A 209 -2.56 8.67 -31.40
CA GLY A 209 -3.65 9.31 -30.63
C GLY A 209 -3.19 10.17 -29.46
N ILE A 210 -1.88 10.41 -29.32
CA ILE A 210 -1.33 11.36 -28.32
C ILE A 210 -1.67 12.80 -28.69
N GLY A 211 -1.74 13.66 -27.67
CA GLY A 211 -2.03 15.09 -27.83
C GLY A 211 -3.47 15.37 -28.26
N ALA A 212 -4.37 14.44 -28.01
CA ALA A 212 -5.79 14.65 -28.28
C ALA A 212 -6.44 15.48 -27.17
N ARG A 213 -7.35 16.39 -27.55
CA ARG A 213 -8.14 17.22 -26.63
C ARG A 213 -9.30 16.44 -25.97
N ASN A 214 -9.79 15.40 -26.65
CA ASN A 214 -10.89 14.56 -26.16
C ASN A 214 -10.82 13.14 -26.74
N LEU A 215 -11.63 12.23 -26.19
CA LEU A 215 -11.70 10.83 -26.62
C LEU A 215 -12.02 10.70 -28.12
N GLY A 216 -12.93 11.52 -28.66
CA GLY A 216 -13.30 11.48 -30.07
C GLY A 216 -12.12 11.77 -30.98
N GLU A 217 -11.33 12.80 -30.67
CA GLU A 217 -10.13 13.16 -31.40
C GLU A 217 -9.07 12.05 -31.32
N CYS A 218 -8.83 11.49 -30.13
CA CYS A 218 -7.89 10.38 -29.93
C CYS A 218 -8.22 9.19 -30.84
N LEU A 219 -9.47 8.75 -30.83
CA LEU A 219 -9.92 7.64 -31.69
C LEU A 219 -9.87 7.99 -33.18
N LEU A 220 -10.18 9.23 -33.53
CA LEU A 220 -10.11 9.70 -34.91
C LEU A 220 -8.68 9.71 -35.45
N LEU A 221 -7.70 10.13 -34.62
CA LEU A 221 -6.29 10.10 -34.97
C LEU A 221 -5.82 8.67 -35.27
N GLN A 222 -6.19 7.72 -34.42
CA GLN A 222 -5.89 6.30 -34.60
C GLN A 222 -6.57 5.75 -35.88
N LEU A 223 -7.84 6.08 -36.12
CA LEU A 223 -8.53 5.68 -37.35
C LEU A 223 -7.93 6.28 -38.59
N ARG A 224 -7.26 7.44 -38.54
CA ARG A 224 -6.56 8.03 -39.66
C ARG A 224 -5.29 7.28 -40.06
N GLN A 225 -4.63 6.64 -39.08
CA GLN A 225 -3.41 5.84 -39.30
C GLN A 225 -3.72 4.43 -39.82
N LEU A 226 -4.96 3.93 -39.69
CA LEU A 226 -5.32 2.63 -40.25
C LEU A 226 -5.30 2.63 -41.77
N PRO A 227 -4.94 1.48 -42.38
CA PRO A 227 -4.92 1.35 -43.84
C PRO A 227 -6.27 1.67 -44.46
N ALA A 228 -6.30 2.41 -45.57
CA ALA A 228 -7.53 2.79 -46.28
C ALA A 228 -8.38 1.59 -46.77
N LYS A 229 -7.80 0.37 -46.79
CA LYS A 229 -8.49 -0.86 -47.19
C LYS A 229 -9.28 -1.50 -46.01
N THR A 230 -9.18 -0.95 -44.79
CA THR A 230 -9.89 -1.48 -43.62
C THR A 230 -11.41 -1.34 -43.85
N PRO A 231 -12.20 -2.44 -43.70
CA PRO A 231 -13.64 -2.38 -43.87
C PRO A 231 -14.26 -1.45 -42.82
N TRP A 232 -15.28 -0.69 -43.21
CA TRP A 232 -16.06 0.18 -42.32
C TRP A 232 -15.30 1.37 -41.70
N LEU A 233 -14.14 1.73 -42.29
CA LEU A 233 -13.31 2.83 -41.78
C LEU A 233 -14.03 4.20 -41.87
N ALA A 234 -14.76 4.45 -42.98
CA ALA A 234 -15.48 5.71 -43.21
C ALA A 234 -16.64 5.85 -42.19
N GLU A 235 -17.36 4.77 -41.97
CA GLU A 235 -18.46 4.70 -41.02
C GLU A 235 -17.96 4.84 -39.58
N ALA A 236 -16.83 4.22 -39.26
CA ALA A 236 -16.20 4.36 -37.92
C ALA A 236 -15.76 5.81 -37.67
N LYS A 237 -15.11 6.47 -38.64
CA LYS A 237 -14.76 7.89 -38.53
C LYS A 237 -15.98 8.76 -38.26
N ARG A 238 -17.06 8.56 -39.03
CA ARG A 238 -18.31 9.29 -38.84
C ARG A 238 -18.98 9.02 -37.51
N LEU A 239 -18.92 7.77 -37.01
CA LEU A 239 -19.47 7.41 -35.71
C LEU A 239 -18.73 8.14 -34.60
N VAL A 240 -17.41 8.17 -34.66
CA VAL A 240 -16.56 8.81 -33.63
C VAL A 240 -16.70 10.33 -33.65
N THR A 241 -16.84 10.95 -34.84
CA THR A 241 -16.97 12.41 -34.97
C THR A 241 -18.34 12.92 -34.53
N ASP A 242 -19.43 12.28 -34.99
CA ASP A 242 -20.77 12.84 -34.86
C ASP A 242 -21.62 12.18 -33.78
N PHE A 243 -21.31 10.95 -33.39
CA PHE A 243 -22.23 10.11 -32.60
C PHE A 243 -21.56 9.42 -31.40
N ILE A 244 -20.44 9.92 -30.91
CA ILE A 244 -19.71 9.31 -29.78
C ILE A 244 -20.57 9.27 -28.49
N ASP A 245 -21.37 10.30 -28.25
CA ASP A 245 -22.26 10.39 -27.07
C ASP A 245 -23.35 9.32 -27.10
N LEU A 246 -23.91 9.04 -28.30
CA LEU A 246 -24.91 7.98 -28.48
C LEU A 246 -24.29 6.58 -28.31
N LEU A 247 -23.01 6.43 -28.69
CA LEU A 247 -22.27 5.20 -28.45
C LEU A 247 -22.03 5.00 -26.93
N GLY A 248 -21.65 6.06 -26.22
CA GLY A 248 -21.48 6.07 -24.75
C GLY A 248 -22.78 5.74 -24.01
N GLY A 249 -23.89 6.32 -24.45
CA GLY A 249 -25.24 6.04 -23.95
C GLY A 249 -25.81 4.68 -24.37
N ARG A 250 -25.13 3.93 -25.26
CA ARG A 250 -25.53 2.62 -25.82
C ARG A 250 -26.91 2.63 -26.50
N ASP A 251 -27.30 3.78 -27.09
CA ASP A 251 -28.54 3.92 -27.83
C ASP A 251 -28.38 3.41 -29.27
N TYR A 252 -28.19 2.11 -29.41
CA TYR A 252 -27.96 1.45 -30.71
C TYR A 252 -29.11 1.64 -31.70
N SER A 253 -30.35 1.76 -31.20
CA SER A 253 -31.52 1.99 -32.04
C SER A 253 -31.51 3.36 -32.72
N GLN A 254 -31.00 4.40 -32.04
CA GLN A 254 -30.81 5.73 -32.63
C GLN A 254 -29.64 5.74 -33.56
N LEU A 255 -28.51 5.07 -33.21
CA LEU A 255 -27.35 4.94 -34.06
C LEU A 255 -27.68 4.28 -35.40
N MET A 256 -28.40 3.16 -35.43
CA MET A 256 -28.85 2.50 -36.66
C MET A 256 -29.68 3.42 -37.55
N ARG A 257 -30.58 4.21 -36.96
CA ARG A 257 -31.43 5.15 -37.69
C ARG A 257 -30.64 6.31 -38.28
N ARG A 258 -29.67 6.88 -37.51
CA ARG A 258 -28.90 8.06 -37.97
C ARG A 258 -27.81 7.67 -38.95
N MET A 259 -27.13 6.55 -38.74
CA MET A 259 -26.09 6.04 -39.62
C MET A 259 -26.65 5.27 -40.84
N LYS A 260 -27.94 4.86 -40.80
CA LYS A 260 -28.61 4.04 -41.81
C LYS A 260 -27.92 2.69 -42.04
N LEU A 261 -27.38 2.09 -40.96
CA LEU A 261 -26.72 0.80 -40.98
C LEU A 261 -27.65 -0.29 -40.40
N LYS A 262 -27.42 -1.52 -40.88
CA LYS A 262 -28.04 -2.70 -40.29
C LYS A 262 -27.35 -3.09 -38.96
N GLU A 263 -27.99 -3.95 -38.17
CA GLU A 263 -27.48 -4.37 -36.88
C GLU A 263 -26.11 -5.06 -37.00
N ASP A 264 -25.93 -5.94 -38.01
CA ASP A 264 -24.67 -6.65 -38.24
C ASP A 264 -23.54 -5.73 -38.69
N GLU A 265 -23.87 -4.71 -39.53
CA GLU A 265 -22.92 -3.71 -40.00
C GLU A 265 -22.48 -2.79 -38.84
N LEU A 266 -23.44 -2.33 -38.03
CA LEU A 266 -23.12 -1.50 -36.87
C LEU A 266 -22.24 -2.27 -35.86
N ARG A 267 -22.48 -3.57 -35.70
CA ARG A 267 -21.66 -4.43 -34.84
C ARG A 267 -20.20 -4.42 -35.30
N GLN A 268 -19.92 -4.58 -36.60
CA GLN A 268 -18.56 -4.57 -37.15
C GLN A 268 -17.88 -3.20 -36.98
N VAL A 269 -18.65 -2.10 -37.13
CA VAL A 269 -18.14 -0.75 -36.88
C VAL A 269 -17.76 -0.57 -35.38
N ILE A 270 -18.61 -1.07 -34.46
CA ILE A 270 -18.33 -1.00 -33.03
C ILE A 270 -17.13 -1.87 -32.67
N GLU A 271 -16.99 -3.06 -33.22
CA GLU A 271 -15.83 -3.94 -33.01
C GLU A 271 -14.53 -3.25 -33.47
N LEU A 272 -14.55 -2.55 -34.60
CA LEU A 272 -13.42 -1.76 -35.07
C LEU A 272 -13.06 -0.64 -34.10
N VAL A 273 -14.04 0.12 -33.58
CA VAL A 273 -13.81 1.18 -32.61
C VAL A 273 -13.30 0.63 -31.28
N GLN A 274 -13.82 -0.52 -30.84
CA GLN A 274 -13.37 -1.20 -29.61
C GLN A 274 -11.94 -1.76 -29.70
N SER A 275 -11.44 -2.03 -30.89
CA SER A 275 -10.06 -2.46 -31.10
C SER A 275 -9.02 -1.35 -30.91
N LEU A 276 -9.47 -0.07 -30.87
CA LEU A 276 -8.61 1.08 -30.66
C LEU A 276 -8.30 1.28 -29.17
N ASN A 277 -7.19 1.97 -28.90
CA ASN A 277 -6.78 2.25 -27.53
C ASN A 277 -7.28 3.63 -27.06
N PRO A 278 -8.19 3.71 -26.07
CA PRO A 278 -8.66 4.99 -25.55
C PRO A 278 -7.61 5.72 -24.69
N ARG A 279 -6.53 5.06 -24.27
CA ARG A 279 -5.46 5.63 -23.42
C ARG A 279 -4.09 5.31 -24.01
N PRO A 280 -3.66 6.02 -25.05
CA PRO A 280 -2.42 5.68 -25.73
C PRO A 280 -1.18 5.81 -24.86
N GLY A 281 -1.12 6.77 -23.94
CA GLY A 281 0.00 6.99 -23.05
C GLY A 281 0.31 5.80 -22.13
N SER A 282 -0.71 5.03 -21.73
CA SER A 282 -0.54 3.86 -20.87
C SER A 282 0.25 2.70 -21.53
N GLN A 283 0.59 2.78 -22.81
CA GLN A 283 1.43 1.78 -23.47
C GLN A 283 2.91 1.94 -23.13
N ILE A 284 3.34 3.18 -22.84
CA ILE A 284 4.74 3.51 -22.55
C ILE A 284 4.96 3.58 -21.04
N GLU A 285 4.08 4.28 -20.34
CA GLU A 285 4.18 4.43 -18.91
C GLU A 285 3.64 3.19 -18.19
N SER A 286 4.52 2.32 -17.76
CA SER A 286 4.19 1.27 -16.81
C SER A 286 4.15 1.90 -15.42
N THR A 287 2.97 2.25 -14.94
CA THR A 287 2.80 2.61 -13.53
C THR A 287 3.19 1.40 -12.70
N GLU A 288 4.32 1.48 -12.00
CA GLU A 288 4.70 0.44 -11.06
C GLU A 288 3.63 0.34 -9.97
N PRO A 289 3.04 -0.84 -9.77
CA PRO A 289 2.00 -0.98 -8.75
C PRO A 289 2.62 -0.77 -7.37
N GLU A 290 2.06 0.15 -6.60
CA GLU A 290 2.43 0.31 -5.19
C GLU A 290 1.99 -0.92 -4.41
N TYR A 291 2.96 -1.65 -3.84
CA TYR A 291 2.70 -2.79 -2.99
C TYR A 291 2.46 -2.38 -1.56
N VAL A 292 1.29 -2.74 -1.03
CA VAL A 292 0.96 -2.50 0.37
C VAL A 292 1.54 -3.62 1.23
N VAL A 293 2.42 -3.28 2.16
CA VAL A 293 2.97 -4.21 3.15
C VAL A 293 1.92 -4.45 4.25
N PRO A 294 1.49 -5.69 4.50
CA PRO A 294 0.50 -5.98 5.53
C PRO A 294 1.11 -5.91 6.93
N ASP A 295 0.35 -5.41 7.89
CA ASP A 295 0.72 -5.39 9.32
C ASP A 295 0.49 -6.75 9.99
N VAL A 296 -0.54 -7.47 9.55
CA VAL A 296 -1.00 -8.75 10.13
C VAL A 296 -1.10 -9.79 9.04
N ILE A 297 -0.65 -11.01 9.33
CA ILE A 297 -0.71 -12.16 8.43
C ILE A 297 -1.64 -13.19 9.03
N VAL A 298 -2.61 -13.67 8.25
CA VAL A 298 -3.56 -14.71 8.65
C VAL A 298 -3.34 -15.94 7.79
N ARG A 299 -3.03 -17.05 8.45
CA ARG A 299 -2.78 -18.35 7.81
C ARG A 299 -3.66 -19.43 8.43
N LYS A 300 -4.05 -20.43 7.62
CA LYS A 300 -4.76 -21.59 8.13
C LYS A 300 -3.75 -22.69 8.47
N HIS A 301 -3.71 -23.09 9.74
CA HIS A 301 -2.87 -24.19 10.23
C HIS A 301 -3.73 -25.19 11.00
N ASN A 302 -3.71 -26.49 10.61
CA ASN A 302 -4.48 -27.56 11.27
C ASN A 302 -5.96 -27.19 11.51
N ASP A 303 -6.64 -26.66 10.48
CA ASP A 303 -8.05 -26.18 10.52
C ASP A 303 -8.33 -25.04 11.51
N ARG A 304 -7.30 -24.43 12.07
CA ARG A 304 -7.40 -23.21 12.89
C ARG A 304 -6.80 -22.02 12.11
N TRP A 305 -7.41 -20.89 12.27
CA TRP A 305 -6.89 -19.63 11.75
C TRP A 305 -5.87 -19.09 12.75
N LEU A 306 -4.62 -18.95 12.29
CA LEU A 306 -3.53 -18.37 13.05
C LEU A 306 -3.32 -16.93 12.58
N VAL A 307 -3.18 -16.01 13.54
CA VAL A 307 -2.95 -14.59 13.31
C VAL A 307 -1.56 -14.26 13.81
N GLU A 308 -0.73 -13.70 12.98
CA GLU A 308 0.65 -13.33 13.28
C GLU A 308 0.90 -11.87 12.88
N LEU A 309 1.74 -11.16 13.62
CA LEU A 309 2.23 -9.85 13.22
C LEU A 309 3.33 -10.01 12.19
N ASN A 310 3.34 -9.13 11.21
CA ASN A 310 4.44 -9.06 10.27
C ASN A 310 5.66 -8.42 10.95
N GLN A 311 6.70 -9.21 11.14
CA GLN A 311 7.93 -8.74 11.79
C GLN A 311 8.72 -7.76 10.93
N GLU A 312 8.58 -7.81 9.60
CA GLU A 312 9.24 -6.90 8.66
C GLU A 312 8.69 -5.48 8.73
N SER A 313 7.42 -5.33 9.14
CA SER A 313 6.76 -4.02 9.20
C SER A 313 7.22 -3.16 10.39
N VAL A 314 7.73 -3.78 11.47
CA VAL A 314 8.13 -3.06 12.68
C VAL A 314 9.50 -3.55 13.15
N PRO A 315 10.55 -2.72 13.10
CA PRO A 315 11.86 -3.10 13.60
C PRO A 315 11.85 -3.35 15.11
N LYS A 316 12.57 -4.38 15.53
CA LYS A 316 12.76 -4.69 16.95
C LYS A 316 13.73 -3.67 17.58
N LEU A 317 13.27 -2.98 18.62
CA LEU A 317 14.05 -2.00 19.36
C LEU A 317 14.48 -2.56 20.70
N ARG A 318 15.72 -2.26 21.12
CA ARG A 318 16.26 -2.56 22.45
C ARG A 318 16.89 -1.33 23.07
N VAL A 319 17.03 -1.37 24.39
CA VAL A 319 17.82 -0.37 25.12
C VAL A 319 19.27 -0.79 25.07
N ASN A 320 20.16 0.12 24.67
CA ASN A 320 21.59 -0.13 24.63
C ASN A 320 22.13 -0.40 26.07
N ALA A 321 22.63 -1.61 26.28
CA ALA A 321 23.08 -2.07 27.58
C ALA A 321 24.32 -1.31 28.11
N GLN A 322 25.19 -0.87 27.18
CA GLN A 322 26.41 -0.13 27.55
C GLN A 322 26.07 1.25 28.12
N TYR A 323 25.27 2.03 27.42
CA TYR A 323 24.83 3.34 27.90
C TYR A 323 23.95 3.25 29.15
N ALA A 324 23.09 2.23 29.24
CA ALA A 324 22.29 2.00 30.44
C ALA A 324 23.16 1.69 31.67
N GLY A 325 24.33 1.05 31.49
CA GLY A 325 25.31 0.76 32.54
C GLY A 325 26.01 2.01 33.10
N PHE A 326 26.13 3.08 32.31
CA PHE A 326 26.74 4.33 32.79
C PHE A 326 25.81 5.14 33.72
N VAL A 327 24.51 4.87 33.73
CA VAL A 327 23.53 5.56 34.56
C VAL A 327 23.67 5.16 36.04
N LYS A 328 24.31 5.99 36.85
CA LYS A 328 24.50 5.77 38.29
C LYS A 328 23.31 6.29 39.09
N ARG A 329 22.79 5.48 40.04
CA ARG A 329 21.62 5.86 40.88
C ARG A 329 21.92 6.97 41.87
N ALA A 330 23.17 7.10 42.33
CA ALA A 330 23.58 8.03 43.39
C ALA A 330 24.13 9.36 42.85
N ASP A 331 24.34 9.49 41.55
CA ASP A 331 24.91 10.69 40.96
C ASP A 331 23.80 11.65 40.51
N THR A 332 23.89 12.90 40.94
CA THR A 332 22.94 13.99 40.61
C THR A 332 23.49 14.98 39.62
N SER A 333 24.59 14.64 38.92
CA SER A 333 25.13 15.47 37.84
C SER A 333 24.10 15.74 36.73
N ALA A 334 24.23 16.86 36.04
CA ALA A 334 23.34 17.22 34.94
C ALA A 334 23.34 16.13 33.85
N ASP A 335 24.51 15.58 33.54
CA ASP A 335 24.68 14.54 32.53
C ASP A 335 24.01 13.23 32.91
N ASN A 336 24.15 12.82 34.18
CA ASN A 336 23.48 11.59 34.67
C ASN A 336 21.95 11.76 34.75
N THR A 337 21.48 12.97 35.06
CA THR A 337 20.04 13.29 35.03
C THR A 337 19.50 13.25 33.62
N PHE A 338 20.24 13.79 32.64
CA PHE A 338 19.91 13.71 31.21
C PHE A 338 19.84 12.24 30.74
N MET A 339 20.89 11.45 31.00
CA MET A 339 20.92 10.02 30.61
C MET A 339 19.77 9.22 31.26
N ARG A 340 19.41 9.54 32.51
CA ARG A 340 18.29 8.90 33.22
C ARG A 340 16.95 9.21 32.53
N ASN A 341 16.74 10.46 32.13
CA ASN A 341 15.54 10.89 31.42
C ASN A 341 15.45 10.20 30.06
N GLN A 342 16.55 10.16 29.31
CA GLN A 342 16.61 9.46 28.01
C GLN A 342 16.37 7.95 28.14
N LEU A 343 16.90 7.32 29.18
CA LEU A 343 16.64 5.90 29.47
C LEU A 343 15.17 5.65 29.79
N GLN A 344 14.55 6.54 30.57
CA GLN A 344 13.12 6.44 30.91
C GLN A 344 12.25 6.62 29.67
N GLU A 345 12.59 7.57 28.81
CA GLU A 345 11.91 7.83 27.56
C GLU A 345 12.05 6.64 26.60
N ALA A 346 13.26 6.08 26.44
CA ALA A 346 13.51 4.89 25.62
C ALA A 346 12.66 3.69 26.06
N ARG A 347 12.64 3.40 27.37
CA ARG A 347 11.83 2.32 27.94
C ARG A 347 10.33 2.55 27.74
N TRP A 348 9.89 3.78 27.91
CA TRP A 348 8.49 4.13 27.69
C TRP A 348 8.11 3.95 26.21
N PHE A 349 8.97 4.39 25.28
CA PHE A 349 8.74 4.25 23.84
C PHE A 349 8.64 2.77 23.42
N ILE A 350 9.59 1.94 23.83
CA ILE A 350 9.54 0.49 23.57
C ILE A 350 8.26 -0.14 24.12
N LYS A 351 7.88 0.21 25.36
CA LYS A 351 6.65 -0.30 25.98
C LYS A 351 5.40 0.16 25.25
N SER A 352 5.37 1.39 24.73
CA SER A 352 4.25 1.91 23.95
C SER A 352 4.10 1.19 22.61
N LEU A 353 5.21 0.85 21.93
CA LEU A 353 5.22 0.03 20.71
C LEU A 353 4.73 -1.40 20.99
N GLN A 354 5.19 -2.02 22.06
CA GLN A 354 4.72 -3.35 22.47
C GLN A 354 3.21 -3.35 22.74
N SER A 355 2.72 -2.37 23.51
CA SER A 355 1.28 -2.23 23.79
C SER A 355 0.46 -2.00 22.53
N ARG A 356 0.98 -1.22 21.55
CA ARG A 356 0.37 -1.06 20.23
C ARG A 356 0.24 -2.40 19.50
N ASN A 357 1.31 -3.17 19.46
CA ASN A 357 1.35 -4.46 18.77
C ASN A 357 0.42 -5.48 19.43
N GLU A 358 0.39 -5.55 20.76
CA GLU A 358 -0.55 -6.40 21.53
C GLU A 358 -2.01 -6.01 21.24
N THR A 359 -2.30 -4.71 21.19
CA THR A 359 -3.64 -4.23 20.90
C THR A 359 -4.06 -4.60 19.48
N LEU A 360 -3.18 -4.41 18.49
CA LEU A 360 -3.41 -4.80 17.11
C LEU A 360 -3.67 -6.30 16.99
N MET A 361 -2.86 -7.14 17.66
CA MET A 361 -3.04 -8.60 17.67
C MET A 361 -4.39 -9.01 18.27
N LYS A 362 -4.77 -8.44 19.41
CA LYS A 362 -6.05 -8.74 20.05
C LYS A 362 -7.22 -8.39 19.14
N VAL A 363 -7.20 -7.19 18.53
CA VAL A 363 -8.24 -6.73 17.60
C VAL A 363 -8.29 -7.61 16.35
N ALA A 364 -7.15 -7.90 15.73
CA ALA A 364 -7.09 -8.75 14.55
C ALA A 364 -7.58 -10.18 14.81
N THR A 365 -7.22 -10.77 15.97
CA THR A 365 -7.68 -12.10 16.37
C THR A 365 -9.20 -12.13 16.52
N GLN A 366 -9.79 -11.13 17.18
CA GLN A 366 -11.25 -11.05 17.33
C GLN A 366 -11.97 -10.87 15.98
N ILE A 367 -11.43 -10.03 15.08
CA ILE A 367 -11.98 -9.89 13.72
C ILE A 367 -11.95 -11.24 13.00
N VAL A 368 -10.83 -11.96 13.02
CA VAL A 368 -10.66 -13.25 12.35
C VAL A 368 -11.61 -14.30 12.92
N GLU A 369 -11.82 -14.34 14.24
CA GLU A 369 -12.75 -15.25 14.89
C GLU A 369 -14.20 -15.00 14.48
N HIS A 370 -14.62 -13.75 14.38
CA HIS A 370 -15.95 -13.37 13.92
C HIS A 370 -16.12 -13.65 12.43
N GLN A 371 -15.11 -13.39 11.62
CA GLN A 371 -15.15 -13.46 10.15
C GLN A 371 -14.65 -14.78 9.55
N ARG A 372 -14.72 -15.90 10.29
CA ARG A 372 -14.33 -17.23 9.78
C ARG A 372 -15.08 -17.57 8.47
N GLY A 373 -16.35 -17.22 8.37
CA GLY A 373 -17.15 -17.43 7.16
C GLY A 373 -16.61 -16.71 5.94
N PHE A 374 -16.14 -15.46 6.11
CA PHE A 374 -15.48 -14.70 5.06
C PHE A 374 -14.18 -15.38 4.60
N LEU A 375 -13.35 -15.84 5.51
CA LEU A 375 -12.08 -16.49 5.18
C LEU A 375 -12.27 -17.81 4.39
N GLU A 376 -13.37 -18.54 4.65
CA GLU A 376 -13.65 -19.79 3.97
C GLU A 376 -14.45 -19.61 2.67
N TYR A 377 -15.54 -18.86 2.71
CA TYR A 377 -16.50 -18.75 1.60
C TYR A 377 -16.39 -17.43 0.83
N GLY A 378 -15.71 -16.41 1.37
CA GLY A 378 -15.52 -15.10 0.75
C GLY A 378 -16.54 -14.06 1.18
N ASP A 379 -16.59 -12.98 0.38
CA ASP A 379 -17.40 -11.79 0.68
C ASP A 379 -18.88 -12.10 0.89
N GLU A 380 -19.41 -13.14 0.24
CA GLU A 380 -20.82 -13.55 0.35
C GLU A 380 -21.19 -14.03 1.77
N ALA A 381 -20.23 -14.62 2.49
CA ALA A 381 -20.42 -15.16 3.84
C ALA A 381 -19.93 -14.23 4.95
N MET A 382 -19.68 -12.96 4.61
CA MET A 382 -19.22 -11.97 5.57
C MET A 382 -20.32 -11.64 6.58
N LYS A 383 -20.02 -11.82 7.87
CA LYS A 383 -20.93 -11.46 8.95
C LYS A 383 -20.89 -9.95 9.23
N PRO A 384 -21.99 -9.31 9.59
CA PRO A 384 -21.96 -7.93 10.07
C PRO A 384 -21.15 -7.84 11.35
N LEU A 385 -20.35 -6.79 11.48
CA LEU A 385 -19.50 -6.55 12.63
C LEU A 385 -19.46 -5.06 12.91
N VAL A 386 -19.77 -4.68 14.15
CA VAL A 386 -19.74 -3.28 14.59
C VAL A 386 -18.53 -3.05 15.49
N LEU A 387 -18.02 -1.81 15.51
CA LEU A 387 -16.89 -1.46 16.38
C LEU A 387 -17.14 -1.75 17.85
N HIS A 388 -18.40 -1.60 18.29
CA HIS A 388 -18.84 -1.88 19.65
C HIS A 388 -18.60 -3.34 20.06
N ASP A 389 -18.91 -4.31 19.19
CA ASP A 389 -18.78 -5.74 19.50
C ASP A 389 -17.33 -6.12 19.79
N ILE A 390 -16.39 -5.59 18.99
CA ILE A 390 -14.95 -5.79 19.17
C ILE A 390 -14.47 -5.03 20.42
N ALA A 391 -14.97 -3.83 20.66
CA ALA A 391 -14.62 -3.02 21.81
C ALA A 391 -14.99 -3.74 23.13
N GLU A 392 -16.16 -4.35 23.20
CA GLU A 392 -16.62 -5.14 24.33
C GLU A 392 -15.79 -6.43 24.49
N ALA A 393 -15.53 -7.16 23.41
CA ALA A 393 -14.75 -8.40 23.42
C ALA A 393 -13.30 -8.18 23.88
N VAL A 394 -12.67 -7.06 23.48
CA VAL A 394 -11.27 -6.73 23.83
C VAL A 394 -11.18 -5.95 25.15
N GLY A 395 -12.30 -5.41 25.65
CA GLY A 395 -12.35 -4.58 26.85
C GLY A 395 -11.76 -3.18 26.67
N MET A 396 -11.91 -2.60 25.47
CA MET A 396 -11.38 -1.28 25.10
C MET A 396 -12.51 -0.35 24.60
N HIS A 397 -12.21 0.96 24.54
CA HIS A 397 -13.18 1.92 24.01
C HIS A 397 -13.24 1.86 22.47
N GLU A 398 -14.42 2.06 21.87
CA GLU A 398 -14.64 2.05 20.42
C GLU A 398 -13.69 2.97 19.66
N SER A 399 -13.40 4.16 20.23
CA SER A 399 -12.46 5.10 19.59
C SER A 399 -11.04 4.54 19.47
N THR A 400 -10.60 3.67 20.38
CA THR A 400 -9.30 2.99 20.31
C THR A 400 -9.32 1.96 19.20
N ILE A 401 -10.38 1.15 19.08
CA ILE A 401 -10.55 0.16 18.02
C ILE A 401 -10.56 0.85 16.65
N SER A 402 -11.33 1.94 16.51
CA SER A 402 -11.36 2.73 15.26
C SER A 402 -9.99 3.25 14.85
N ARG A 403 -9.17 3.73 15.80
CA ARG A 403 -7.80 4.21 15.53
C ARG A 403 -6.84 3.09 15.15
N VAL A 404 -6.95 1.94 15.81
CA VAL A 404 -6.09 0.77 15.54
C VAL A 404 -6.40 0.13 14.19
N THR A 405 -7.65 0.22 13.71
CA THR A 405 -8.10 -0.43 12.46
C THR A 405 -7.94 0.43 11.21
N THR A 406 -7.71 1.73 11.36
CA THR A 406 -7.51 2.66 10.23
C THR A 406 -6.09 2.53 9.67
N GLN A 407 -5.96 2.44 8.34
CA GLN A 407 -4.68 2.29 7.63
C GLN A 407 -3.82 1.10 8.10
N LYS A 408 -4.48 0.03 8.53
CA LYS A 408 -3.84 -1.23 8.89
C LYS A 408 -4.35 -2.34 8.00
N PHE A 409 -3.41 -3.08 7.42
CA PHE A 409 -3.70 -4.10 6.44
C PHE A 409 -3.46 -5.50 6.99
N MET A 410 -4.36 -6.41 6.60
CA MET A 410 -4.29 -7.82 6.95
C MET A 410 -4.16 -8.64 5.68
N HIS A 411 -3.13 -9.46 5.61
CA HIS A 411 -2.96 -10.45 4.55
C HIS A 411 -3.77 -11.70 4.88
N THR A 412 -4.68 -12.05 3.99
CA THR A 412 -5.48 -13.29 4.08
C THR A 412 -5.21 -14.15 2.85
N PRO A 413 -5.54 -15.45 2.87
CA PRO A 413 -5.44 -16.31 1.67
C PRO A 413 -6.25 -15.82 0.45
N ARG A 414 -7.20 -14.88 0.68
CA ARG A 414 -8.04 -14.27 -0.37
C ARG A 414 -7.53 -12.95 -0.91
N GLY A 415 -6.54 -12.35 -0.23
CA GLY A 415 -5.94 -11.07 -0.59
C GLY A 415 -5.63 -10.21 0.62
N ILE A 416 -5.16 -9.00 0.34
CA ILE A 416 -4.86 -7.98 1.36
C ILE A 416 -6.11 -7.12 1.56
N TYR A 417 -6.53 -6.96 2.81
CA TYR A 417 -7.69 -6.15 3.20
C TYR A 417 -7.32 -5.20 4.34
N GLU A 418 -7.84 -3.99 4.30
CA GLU A 418 -7.78 -3.09 5.45
C GLU A 418 -8.63 -3.67 6.60
N LEU A 419 -8.17 -3.57 7.85
CA LEU A 419 -8.95 -4.05 9.00
C LEU A 419 -10.32 -3.37 9.10
N LYS A 420 -10.41 -2.11 8.67
CA LYS A 420 -11.66 -1.36 8.60
C LYS A 420 -12.70 -1.96 7.65
N TYR A 421 -12.27 -2.69 6.63
CA TYR A 421 -13.16 -3.35 5.65
C TYR A 421 -14.15 -4.33 6.30
N PHE A 422 -13.75 -4.98 7.39
CA PHE A 422 -14.58 -5.96 8.10
C PHE A 422 -15.69 -5.34 8.94
N PHE A 423 -15.63 -4.04 9.20
CA PHE A 423 -16.69 -3.33 9.90
C PHE A 423 -17.74 -2.85 8.91
N SER A 424 -18.86 -3.50 8.93
CA SER A 424 -19.98 -3.22 8.01
C SER A 424 -21.29 -3.10 8.77
N SER A 425 -22.15 -2.18 8.29
CA SER A 425 -23.50 -2.05 8.82
C SER A 425 -24.31 -3.31 8.55
N HIS A 426 -25.15 -3.68 9.49
CA HIS A 426 -26.10 -4.78 9.39
C HIS A 426 -27.35 -4.37 8.60
N VAL A 427 -27.90 -5.31 7.86
CA VAL A 427 -29.21 -5.23 7.20
C VAL A 427 -30.01 -6.44 7.68
N SER A 428 -31.20 -6.20 8.18
CA SER A 428 -32.10 -7.25 8.70
C SER A 428 -32.59 -8.19 7.58
N THR A 429 -32.59 -9.48 7.88
CA THR A 429 -33.18 -10.53 7.01
C THR A 429 -34.60 -10.88 7.44
N SER A 430 -35.40 -11.49 6.54
CA SER A 430 -36.78 -11.90 6.80
C SER A 430 -36.91 -12.96 7.90
N GLU A 431 -35.84 -13.74 8.14
CA GLU A 431 -35.80 -14.82 9.14
C GLU A 431 -35.22 -14.37 10.50
N GLY A 432 -35.06 -13.04 10.73
CA GLY A 432 -34.51 -12.50 11.97
C GLY A 432 -33.02 -12.57 12.07
N GLY A 433 -32.30 -12.91 10.99
CA GLY A 433 -30.84 -12.85 10.90
C GLY A 433 -30.35 -11.47 10.44
N GLU A 434 -29.04 -11.27 10.52
CA GLU A 434 -28.39 -10.06 10.07
C GLU A 434 -27.43 -10.38 8.91
N CYS A 435 -27.46 -9.56 7.86
CA CYS A 435 -26.58 -9.70 6.72
C CYS A 435 -25.70 -8.46 6.57
N SER A 436 -24.44 -8.65 6.24
CA SER A 436 -23.48 -7.56 6.01
C SER A 436 -23.81 -6.80 4.71
N SER A 437 -23.67 -5.48 4.74
CA SER A 437 -23.79 -4.67 3.51
C SER A 437 -22.76 -5.06 2.44
N THR A 438 -21.59 -5.55 2.84
CA THR A 438 -20.55 -6.06 1.94
C THR A 438 -20.98 -7.37 1.28
N ALA A 439 -21.59 -8.30 2.04
CA ALA A 439 -22.12 -9.54 1.49
C ALA A 439 -23.20 -9.27 0.44
N ILE A 440 -24.11 -8.31 0.70
CA ILE A 440 -25.14 -7.92 -0.27
C ILE A 440 -24.50 -7.37 -1.56
N ARG A 441 -23.46 -6.52 -1.45
CA ARG A 441 -22.72 -6.03 -2.62
C ARG A 441 -22.07 -7.16 -3.42
N ALA A 442 -21.48 -8.14 -2.74
CA ALA A 442 -20.87 -9.31 -3.37
C ALA A 442 -21.92 -10.15 -4.13
N ILE A 443 -23.10 -10.38 -3.52
CA ILE A 443 -24.19 -11.08 -4.17
C ILE A 443 -24.71 -10.31 -5.40
N ILE A 444 -24.88 -8.98 -5.29
CA ILE A 444 -25.28 -8.14 -6.43
C ILE A 444 -24.24 -8.25 -7.56
N LYS A 445 -22.95 -8.17 -7.26
CA LYS A 445 -21.85 -8.32 -8.22
C LYS A 445 -21.92 -9.68 -8.93
N LYS A 446 -22.18 -10.75 -8.19
CA LYS A 446 -22.33 -12.11 -8.73
C LYS A 446 -23.57 -12.25 -9.62
N LEU A 447 -24.72 -11.71 -9.20
CA LEU A 447 -25.96 -11.73 -9.99
C LEU A 447 -25.79 -10.96 -11.31
N VAL A 448 -25.10 -9.82 -11.28
CA VAL A 448 -24.83 -9.03 -12.48
C VAL A 448 -23.82 -9.74 -13.38
N ALA A 449 -22.80 -10.41 -12.83
CA ALA A 449 -21.83 -11.18 -13.62
C ALA A 449 -22.48 -12.38 -14.33
N ALA A 450 -23.50 -12.97 -13.72
CA ALA A 450 -24.26 -14.10 -14.28
C ALA A 450 -25.44 -13.69 -15.17
N GLU A 451 -25.69 -12.38 -15.35
CA GLU A 451 -26.85 -11.91 -16.12
C GLU A 451 -26.71 -12.10 -17.63
N ASN A 452 -27.87 -12.19 -18.32
CA ASN A 452 -27.90 -12.21 -19.78
C ASN A 452 -27.67 -10.80 -20.33
N GLN A 453 -26.61 -10.61 -21.09
CA GLN A 453 -26.20 -9.32 -21.66
C GLN A 453 -27.25 -8.71 -22.62
N LYS A 454 -28.09 -9.53 -23.27
CA LYS A 454 -29.23 -9.05 -24.12
C LYS A 454 -30.39 -8.50 -23.29
N LYS A 455 -30.59 -9.04 -22.07
CA LYS A 455 -31.70 -8.66 -21.18
C LYS A 455 -31.18 -8.52 -19.75
N PRO A 456 -30.43 -7.45 -19.43
CA PRO A 456 -29.87 -7.24 -18.12
C PRO A 456 -30.96 -7.12 -17.05
N LEU A 457 -30.61 -7.53 -15.82
CA LEU A 457 -31.49 -7.51 -14.67
C LEU A 457 -31.78 -6.06 -14.24
N SER A 458 -33.04 -5.71 -14.05
CA SER A 458 -33.42 -4.42 -13.45
C SER A 458 -33.22 -4.46 -11.94
N ASP A 459 -33.00 -3.29 -11.33
CA ASP A 459 -32.79 -3.16 -9.87
C ASP A 459 -33.99 -3.76 -9.08
N SER A 460 -35.24 -3.72 -9.66
CA SER A 460 -36.43 -4.37 -9.08
C SER A 460 -36.33 -5.89 -9.12
N LYS A 461 -35.80 -6.48 -10.21
CA LYS A 461 -35.58 -7.93 -10.30
C LYS A 461 -34.47 -8.40 -9.38
N ILE A 462 -33.41 -7.63 -9.25
CA ILE A 462 -32.31 -7.92 -8.30
C ILE A 462 -32.88 -7.91 -6.87
N ALA A 463 -33.72 -6.92 -6.50
CA ALA A 463 -34.34 -6.88 -5.19
C ALA A 463 -35.21 -8.11 -4.93
N GLY A 464 -36.02 -8.55 -5.92
CA GLY A 464 -36.85 -9.77 -5.81
C GLY A 464 -36.01 -11.06 -5.69
N LEU A 465 -34.83 -11.14 -6.36
CA LEU A 465 -33.93 -12.27 -6.22
C LEU A 465 -33.24 -12.30 -4.82
N LEU A 466 -32.92 -11.15 -4.27
CA LEU A 466 -32.41 -11.02 -2.91
C LEU A 466 -33.47 -11.40 -1.87
N GLU A 467 -34.73 -11.00 -2.09
CA GLU A 467 -35.87 -11.36 -1.24
C GLU A 467 -36.12 -12.89 -1.26
N ALA A 468 -35.99 -13.52 -2.43
CA ALA A 468 -36.02 -14.99 -2.54
C ALA A 468 -34.90 -15.71 -1.77
N GLN A 469 -33.79 -15.04 -1.52
CA GLN A 469 -32.68 -15.50 -0.67
C GLN A 469 -32.84 -15.10 0.81
N GLY A 470 -33.97 -14.50 1.18
CA GLY A 470 -34.24 -14.09 2.56
C GLY A 470 -33.75 -12.72 2.94
N ILE A 471 -33.15 -11.95 2.02
CA ILE A 471 -32.58 -10.64 2.30
C ILE A 471 -33.55 -9.54 1.87
N GLN A 472 -34.09 -8.79 2.83
CA GLN A 472 -35.01 -7.69 2.54
C GLN A 472 -34.28 -6.39 2.23
N VAL A 473 -34.21 -6.05 0.94
CA VAL A 473 -33.56 -4.83 0.48
C VAL A 473 -34.46 -4.03 -0.46
N ALA A 474 -34.68 -2.76 -0.15
CA ALA A 474 -35.43 -1.87 -1.00
C ALA A 474 -34.73 -1.62 -2.35
N ARG A 475 -35.47 -1.46 -3.44
CA ARG A 475 -34.95 -1.12 -4.77
C ARG A 475 -33.97 0.05 -4.76
N ARG A 476 -34.23 1.11 -3.98
CA ARG A 476 -33.36 2.27 -3.86
C ARG A 476 -31.99 1.92 -3.25
N THR A 477 -32.01 1.00 -2.28
CA THR A 477 -30.76 0.52 -1.64
C THR A 477 -29.94 -0.34 -2.60
N VAL A 478 -30.62 -1.19 -3.41
CA VAL A 478 -29.96 -1.97 -4.47
C VAL A 478 -29.31 -1.04 -5.50
N ALA A 479 -30.00 0.02 -5.93
CA ALA A 479 -29.42 1.02 -6.84
C ALA A 479 -28.20 1.69 -6.24
N LYS A 480 -28.25 2.12 -4.95
CA LYS A 480 -27.11 2.70 -4.23
C LYS A 480 -25.92 1.74 -4.14
N TYR A 481 -26.15 0.46 -3.84
CA TYR A 481 -25.08 -0.54 -3.79
C TYR A 481 -24.49 -0.82 -5.18
N ARG A 482 -25.33 -0.88 -6.21
CA ARG A 482 -24.89 -1.04 -7.60
C ARG A 482 -23.99 0.15 -8.03
N GLU A 483 -24.40 1.37 -7.74
CA GLU A 483 -23.62 2.60 -8.01
C GLU A 483 -22.31 2.62 -7.26
N SER A 484 -22.31 2.21 -5.98
CA SER A 484 -21.07 2.12 -5.20
C SER A 484 -20.08 1.07 -5.73
N LEU A 485 -20.54 0.09 -6.51
CA LEU A 485 -19.73 -0.90 -7.21
C LEU A 485 -19.27 -0.44 -8.60
N GLY A 486 -19.66 0.78 -9.04
CA GLY A 486 -19.37 1.28 -10.38
C GLY A 486 -20.13 0.53 -11.50
N ILE A 487 -21.22 -0.17 -11.15
CA ILE A 487 -22.01 -0.94 -12.12
C ILE A 487 -23.09 -0.04 -12.73
N ALA A 488 -23.08 0.09 -14.06
CA ALA A 488 -24.03 0.89 -14.79
C ALA A 488 -25.49 0.38 -14.65
N PRO A 489 -26.52 1.22 -14.85
CA PRO A 489 -27.93 0.81 -14.83
C PRO A 489 -28.25 -0.22 -15.95
N SER A 490 -29.37 -0.94 -15.80
CA SER A 490 -29.72 -2.01 -16.76
C SER A 490 -29.87 -1.52 -18.22
N SER A 491 -30.23 -0.26 -18.43
CA SER A 491 -30.29 0.36 -19.76
C SER A 491 -28.91 0.41 -20.44
N GLU A 492 -27.90 0.79 -19.70
CA GLU A 492 -26.52 0.94 -20.18
C GLU A 492 -25.74 -0.39 -20.22
N ARG A 493 -26.15 -1.41 -19.45
CA ARG A 493 -25.53 -2.74 -19.49
C ARG A 493 -25.92 -3.59 -20.67
N LYS A 494 -26.98 -3.20 -21.40
CA LYS A 494 -27.45 -3.93 -22.59
C LYS A 494 -26.39 -3.90 -23.70
N ARG A 495 -26.01 -5.06 -24.21
CA ARG A 495 -25.07 -5.21 -25.33
C ARG A 495 -25.78 -5.74 -26.56
N LEU A 496 -25.37 -5.26 -27.73
CA LEU A 496 -25.64 -5.87 -29.02
C LEU A 496 -24.69 -7.05 -29.17
N MET A 497 -25.17 -8.27 -28.96
CA MET A 497 -24.42 -9.51 -29.24
C MET A 497 -25.14 -10.29 -30.32
#